data_188cbe50ee4cf8b80dd88c9db0dd9f22
#
_entry.id   188cbe50ee4cf8b80dd88c9db0dd9f22
#
_cell.length_a   1.000
_cell.length_b   1.000
_cell.length_c   1.000
_cell.angle_alpha   90.00
_cell.angle_beta   90.00
_cell.angle_gamma   90.00
#
_symmetry.space_group_name_H-M   'P 1'
#
loop_
_entity.id
_entity.type
_entity.pdbx_description
1 polymer ?
#
loop_
_entity_poly.entity_id
_entity_poly.type
_entity_poly.pdbx_seq_one_letter_code
_entity_poly.pdbx_strand_id
1 'polypeptide(L)'
;MNTSLEDLVVAVSSVDVEIDGLNQKSEIGGLNQKKATVLLDGIKVEKNMSTGDTAVTVNNVDMESDGSKQILSTTHPSNVQKNTKKSIGKPKLFNFVPNWGLTSLQGGRSEMEDAVVAIPNFLEIPTPVLTLISNELNQTLSHSTAHFFGVYDGHGGSQVADYCRDRIHLALAEEFELVKEHLHIESVANNWQEQLENAFLRCFRRVDMEVAGVDPGNANGEERNLEPIASDAVGSTAVVTLICSTHIMVANCGDSRAVLCRGKESLALSLDHKPGRHDERKRIEAAGGMVIYWDELRVSGVLAMSRSIGDRYLAPYVISDPEMMFVPRTKEDECLILATDGLWDVVKNEEACDLARKRIHLWHKRNGSMLTSSGEVSGSAAQDAASFLSQLALQRGSKDNISVIVVDLKAQRKFKKKTEPANE
;
A
#
# COMPACT_ATOMS: atom_id res chain seq x y z
N MET A 1 -14.99 34.37 12.51
CA MET A 1 -15.06 34.87 13.90
C MET A 1 -13.63 35.08 14.32
N ASN A 2 -13.27 36.35 14.59
CA ASN A 2 -11.90 36.69 15.01
C ASN A 2 -11.79 36.39 16.51
N THR A 3 -11.06 35.34 16.87
CA THR A 3 -10.62 35.14 18.25
C THR A 3 -9.43 36.05 18.52
N SER A 4 -9.50 36.82 19.58
CA SER A 4 -8.46 37.79 19.96
C SER A 4 -7.25 37.08 20.55
N LEU A 5 -6.07 37.72 20.45
CA LEU A 5 -4.81 37.17 20.99
C LEU A 5 -4.87 36.88 22.51
N GLU A 6 -5.78 37.51 23.24
CA GLU A 6 -5.96 37.31 24.69
C GLU A 6 -6.63 35.98 25.02
N ASP A 7 -7.52 35.44 24.14
CA ASP A 7 -8.18 34.15 24.32
C ASP A 7 -7.19 32.99 24.14
N LEU A 8 -6.11 33.18 23.34
CA LEU A 8 -5.07 32.17 23.11
C LEU A 8 -4.12 32.03 24.32
N VAL A 9 -3.89 33.11 25.07
CA VAL A 9 -2.99 33.12 26.23
C VAL A 9 -3.62 32.41 27.43
N VAL A 10 -4.94 32.48 27.58
CA VAL A 10 -5.67 31.82 28.66
C VAL A 10 -5.72 30.29 28.47
N ALA A 11 -5.79 29.80 27.20
CA ALA A 11 -5.83 28.36 26.90
C ALA A 11 -4.52 27.64 27.20
N VAL A 12 -3.37 28.35 27.20
CA VAL A 12 -2.04 27.74 27.44
C VAL A 12 -1.66 27.72 28.93
N SER A 13 -2.36 28.48 29.77
CA SER A 13 -2.05 28.58 31.22
C SER A 13 -2.75 27.52 32.08
N SER A 14 -3.67 26.71 31.53
CA SER A 14 -4.50 25.76 32.29
C SER A 14 -4.16 24.27 32.10
N VAL A 15 -2.99 23.96 31.57
CA VAL A 15 -2.54 22.56 31.50
C VAL A 15 -1.55 22.28 32.63
N ASP A 16 -2.09 21.94 33.81
CA ASP A 16 -1.32 21.36 34.89
C ASP A 16 -1.00 19.90 34.54
N VAL A 17 0.28 19.61 34.25
CA VAL A 17 0.78 18.24 34.13
C VAL A 17 1.31 17.81 35.49
N GLU A 18 0.56 17.02 36.24
CA GLU A 18 1.06 16.29 37.41
C GLU A 18 2.08 15.26 36.95
N ILE A 19 3.32 15.41 37.44
CA ILE A 19 4.36 14.39 37.30
C ILE A 19 4.55 13.80 38.70
N ASP A 20 3.99 12.61 38.93
CA ASP A 20 4.24 11.83 40.12
C ASP A 20 5.49 10.96 39.97
N GLY A 21 6.39 11.15 40.92
CA GLY A 21 7.28 10.17 41.53
C GLY A 21 8.34 9.44 40.71
N LEU A 22 9.58 9.87 40.86
CA LEU A 22 10.70 8.92 41.15
C LEU A 22 11.90 9.65 41.77
N ASN A 23 12.05 9.48 43.09
CA ASN A 23 13.25 9.82 43.84
C ASN A 23 14.33 8.79 43.56
N GLN A 24 15.46 9.17 42.96
CA GLN A 24 16.77 8.60 43.24
C GLN A 24 17.86 9.66 43.09
N LYS A 25 18.58 9.89 44.16
CA LYS A 25 19.77 10.75 44.22
C LYS A 25 20.94 10.12 43.49
N SER A 26 21.58 10.90 42.59
CA SER A 26 23.05 10.90 42.45
C SER A 26 23.48 12.24 41.86
N GLU A 27 24.41 12.87 42.53
CA GLU A 27 25.11 14.09 42.15
C GLU A 27 25.92 13.85 40.85
N ILE A 28 25.93 14.84 39.95
CA ILE A 28 27.10 15.53 39.38
C ILE A 28 26.64 16.39 38.18
N GLY A 29 27.09 17.60 38.20
CA GLY A 29 26.95 18.76 37.35
C GLY A 29 26.70 18.59 35.85
N GLY A 30 25.82 19.48 35.37
CA GLY A 30 25.61 19.78 33.96
C GLY A 30 24.23 20.40 33.71
N LEU A 31 24.18 21.74 33.57
CA LEU A 31 22.97 22.44 33.18
C LEU A 31 22.52 22.00 31.78
N ASN A 32 21.56 21.09 31.68
CA ASN A 32 20.85 20.84 30.45
C ASN A 32 19.54 21.67 30.46
N GLN A 33 19.52 22.70 29.64
CA GLN A 33 18.29 23.47 29.33
C GLN A 33 17.32 22.54 28.59
N LYS A 34 16.19 22.19 29.18
CA LYS A 34 15.11 21.49 28.49
C LYS A 34 14.30 22.51 27.68
N LYS A 35 14.27 22.37 26.35
CA LYS A 35 13.38 23.11 25.45
C LYS A 35 12.16 22.26 25.14
N ALA A 36 10.99 22.81 25.32
CA ALA A 36 9.75 22.24 24.80
C ALA A 36 9.34 23.01 23.54
N THR A 37 9.10 22.31 22.45
CA THR A 37 8.68 22.88 21.16
C THR A 37 7.30 22.33 20.82
N VAL A 38 6.34 23.21 20.59
CA VAL A 38 4.97 22.85 20.14
C VAL A 38 4.75 23.48 18.78
N LEU A 39 4.30 22.67 17.81
CA LEU A 39 3.91 23.12 16.48
C LEU A 39 2.38 23.20 16.41
N LEU A 40 1.84 24.38 16.20
CA LEU A 40 0.44 24.63 15.93
C LEU A 40 0.33 25.41 14.63
N ASP A 41 -0.33 24.82 13.63
CA ASP A 41 -0.69 25.45 12.35
C ASP A 41 0.43 26.28 11.67
N GLY A 42 1.63 25.70 11.55
CA GLY A 42 2.75 26.35 10.87
C GLY A 42 3.49 27.42 11.70
N ILE A 43 3.13 27.61 12.96
CA ILE A 43 3.81 28.53 13.88
C ILE A 43 4.62 27.73 14.89
N LYS A 44 5.94 27.98 14.91
CA LYS A 44 6.87 27.36 15.86
C LYS A 44 6.94 28.18 17.14
N VAL A 45 6.47 27.62 18.27
CA VAL A 45 6.56 28.25 19.59
C VAL A 45 7.63 27.52 20.42
N GLU A 46 8.70 28.21 20.78
CA GLU A 46 9.74 27.68 21.66
C GLU A 46 9.63 28.31 23.06
N LYS A 47 9.51 27.49 24.08
CA LYS A 47 9.48 27.94 25.48
C LYS A 47 10.80 27.60 26.15
N ASN A 48 11.58 28.62 26.54
CA ASN A 48 12.77 28.46 27.35
C ASN A 48 12.39 28.48 28.84
N MET A 49 12.62 27.38 29.53
CA MET A 49 12.47 27.33 30.99
C MET A 49 13.79 27.76 31.64
N SER A 50 13.91 29.00 32.02
CA SER A 50 14.87 29.46 33.03
C SER A 50 14.10 30.19 34.13
N THR A 51 14.56 29.98 35.36
CA THR A 51 13.93 30.51 36.57
C THR A 51 13.83 32.05 36.51
N GLY A 52 12.61 32.55 36.33
CA GLY A 52 12.29 33.93 36.71
C GLY A 52 11.56 34.81 35.70
N ASP A 53 11.61 34.57 34.39
CA ASP A 53 10.85 35.40 33.43
C ASP A 53 10.41 34.59 32.20
N THR A 54 9.12 34.64 31.91
CA THR A 54 8.51 33.99 30.74
C THR A 54 8.52 34.96 29.56
N ALA A 55 9.53 34.84 28.68
CA ALA A 55 9.51 35.53 27.40
C ALA A 55 8.99 34.56 26.31
N VAL A 56 7.92 34.94 25.63
CA VAL A 56 7.36 34.21 24.49
C VAL A 56 7.82 34.94 23.22
N THR A 57 8.64 34.26 22.41
CA THR A 57 9.07 34.79 21.10
C THR A 57 8.30 34.07 20.01
N VAL A 58 7.56 34.81 19.20
CA VAL A 58 6.80 34.31 18.04
C VAL A 58 7.61 34.65 16.79
N ASN A 59 8.13 33.65 16.10
CA ASN A 59 8.78 33.82 14.81
C ASN A 59 7.88 33.29 13.70
N ASN A 60 7.48 34.16 12.78
CA ASN A 60 6.82 33.78 11.54
C ASN A 60 7.89 33.18 10.59
N VAL A 61 7.63 31.98 10.11
CA VAL A 61 8.43 31.39 9.04
C VAL A 61 7.79 31.81 7.73
N ASP A 62 8.43 32.73 7.01
CA ASP A 62 8.04 33.06 5.64
C ASP A 62 8.26 31.84 4.75
N MET A 63 7.17 31.26 4.25
CA MET A 63 7.22 30.28 3.17
C MET A 63 7.39 31.04 1.86
N GLU A 64 8.57 30.98 1.28
CA GLU A 64 8.75 31.37 -0.12
C GLU A 64 7.91 30.46 -1.01
N SER A 65 6.85 31.03 -1.55
CA SER A 65 6.03 30.39 -2.57
C SER A 65 6.72 30.57 -3.93
N ASP A 66 7.33 29.51 -4.43
CA ASP A 66 7.76 29.45 -5.83
C ASP A 66 6.51 29.35 -6.73
N GLY A 67 6.15 30.51 -7.28
CA GLY A 67 4.97 30.70 -8.09
C GLY A 67 5.20 30.33 -9.54
N SER A 68 4.97 29.09 -9.93
CA SER A 68 4.82 28.72 -11.34
C SER A 68 3.38 28.90 -11.80
N LYS A 69 3.06 30.08 -12.27
CA LYS A 69 1.84 30.37 -13.04
C LYS A 69 1.93 29.66 -14.40
N GLN A 70 1.18 28.60 -14.60
CA GLN A 70 0.86 28.12 -15.94
C GLN A 70 -0.28 28.96 -16.52
N ILE A 71 0.07 29.80 -17.48
CA ILE A 71 -0.85 30.53 -18.33
C ILE A 71 -1.32 29.58 -19.44
N LEU A 72 -2.60 29.26 -19.46
CA LEU A 72 -3.24 28.65 -20.64
C LEU A 72 -3.27 29.70 -21.76
N SER A 73 -2.44 29.53 -22.79
CA SER A 73 -2.58 30.23 -24.06
C SER A 73 -3.00 29.23 -25.14
N THR A 74 -4.23 29.37 -25.58
CA THR A 74 -4.74 28.74 -26.80
C THR A 74 -4.10 29.41 -28.00
N THR A 75 -3.27 28.68 -28.77
CA THR A 75 -2.95 29.02 -30.13
C THR A 75 -2.99 27.77 -31.01
N HIS A 76 -3.87 27.75 -31.95
CA HIS A 76 -3.85 26.81 -33.07
C HIS A 76 -2.59 27.03 -33.93
N PRO A 77 -2.04 25.98 -34.48
CA PRO A 77 -1.43 26.06 -35.81
C PRO A 77 -2.04 25.05 -36.78
N SER A 78 -2.32 25.60 -37.91
CA SER A 78 -2.76 24.96 -39.14
C SER A 78 -1.73 24.00 -39.74
N ASN A 79 -2.24 22.87 -40.25
CA ASN A 79 -1.78 22.06 -41.38
C ASN A 79 -0.29 21.90 -41.69
N VAL A 80 0.22 20.68 -41.48
CA VAL A 80 0.98 19.96 -42.52
C VAL A 80 0.69 18.47 -42.41
N GLN A 81 -0.05 17.95 -43.43
CA GLN A 81 -0.22 16.51 -43.68
C GLN A 81 1.11 15.91 -44.09
N LYS A 82 1.55 14.88 -43.36
CA LYS A 82 2.39 13.79 -43.90
C LYS A 82 1.83 12.45 -43.44
N ASN A 83 1.20 11.79 -44.39
CA ASN A 83 0.75 10.41 -44.33
C ASN A 83 1.91 9.45 -44.04
N THR A 84 1.89 8.81 -42.90
CA THR A 84 2.48 7.48 -42.72
C THR A 84 1.47 6.63 -41.94
N LYS A 85 0.72 5.82 -42.70
CA LYS A 85 -0.10 4.74 -42.17
C LYS A 85 0.82 3.72 -41.51
N LYS A 86 1.14 3.87 -40.21
CA LYS A 86 1.55 2.75 -39.38
C LYS A 86 0.27 1.99 -39.04
N SER A 87 0.11 0.79 -39.53
CA SER A 87 -0.90 -0.14 -39.08
C SER A 87 -0.69 -0.37 -37.57
N ILE A 88 -1.62 0.15 -36.79
CA ILE A 88 -1.70 -0.16 -35.35
C ILE A 88 -2.13 -1.63 -35.30
N GLY A 89 -1.17 -2.53 -35.03
CA GLY A 89 -1.44 -3.94 -34.84
C GLY A 89 -2.44 -4.08 -33.68
N LYS A 90 -3.50 -4.89 -33.90
CA LYS A 90 -4.49 -5.26 -32.90
C LYS A 90 -3.76 -5.67 -31.61
N PRO A 91 -4.16 -5.19 -30.43
CA PRO A 91 -3.59 -5.68 -29.18
C PRO A 91 -3.87 -7.18 -29.09
N LYS A 92 -2.83 -7.98 -29.15
CA LYS A 92 -2.94 -9.42 -28.88
C LYS A 92 -3.23 -9.55 -27.40
N LEU A 93 -4.43 -9.98 -27.06
CA LEU A 93 -4.75 -10.48 -25.71
C LEU A 93 -3.81 -11.66 -25.45
N PHE A 94 -2.80 -11.46 -24.62
CA PHE A 94 -1.92 -12.55 -24.21
C PHE A 94 -2.54 -13.16 -22.95
N ASN A 95 -2.73 -14.47 -22.94
CA ASN A 95 -2.84 -15.22 -21.71
C ASN A 95 -1.51 -15.01 -20.96
N PHE A 96 -1.52 -14.01 -20.09
CA PHE A 96 -0.35 -13.63 -19.30
C PHE A 96 -0.47 -14.34 -17.96
N VAL A 97 0.39 -15.31 -17.74
CA VAL A 97 0.62 -15.88 -16.40
C VAL A 97 1.89 -15.22 -15.87
N PRO A 98 1.82 -14.36 -14.85
CA PRO A 98 3.01 -13.74 -14.31
C PRO A 98 3.88 -14.79 -13.61
N ASN A 99 5.19 -14.62 -13.68
CA ASN A 99 6.10 -15.31 -12.78
C ASN A 99 6.17 -14.49 -11.48
N TRP A 100 6.13 -15.18 -10.36
CA TRP A 100 6.25 -14.54 -9.05
C TRP A 100 7.22 -15.28 -8.16
N GLY A 101 7.65 -14.62 -7.11
CA GLY A 101 8.37 -15.20 -6.00
C GLY A 101 7.98 -14.50 -4.72
N LEU A 102 8.01 -15.20 -3.63
CA LEU A 102 7.68 -14.68 -2.31
C LEU A 102 8.68 -15.16 -1.26
N THR A 103 8.87 -14.34 -0.25
CA THR A 103 9.74 -14.65 0.89
C THR A 103 9.15 -14.01 2.13
N SER A 104 9.09 -14.77 3.22
CA SER A 104 8.77 -14.29 4.55
C SER A 104 9.86 -14.69 5.50
N LEU A 105 10.40 -13.72 6.25
CA LEU A 105 11.44 -13.90 7.26
C LEU A 105 10.97 -13.34 8.60
N GLN A 106 11.15 -14.09 9.65
CA GLN A 106 10.79 -13.65 11.01
C GLN A 106 11.60 -12.42 11.46
N GLY A 107 12.80 -12.22 10.87
CA GLY A 107 13.66 -11.10 11.23
C GLY A 107 14.14 -11.14 12.67
N GLY A 108 14.04 -10.00 13.34
CA GLY A 108 14.46 -9.83 14.75
C GLY A 108 13.35 -10.04 15.78
N ARG A 109 12.12 -10.34 15.36
CA ARG A 109 10.96 -10.56 16.25
C ARG A 109 10.99 -11.95 16.88
N SER A 110 10.32 -12.12 18.02
CA SER A 110 10.16 -13.43 18.70
C SER A 110 9.19 -14.35 17.95
N GLU A 111 8.23 -13.78 17.23
CA GLU A 111 7.17 -14.49 16.53
C GLU A 111 7.06 -14.00 15.09
N MET A 112 6.42 -14.81 14.25
CA MET A 112 6.10 -14.47 12.86
C MET A 112 4.61 -14.14 12.79
N GLU A 113 4.28 -12.87 12.57
CA GLU A 113 2.92 -12.38 12.51
C GLU A 113 2.50 -12.01 11.08
N ASP A 114 3.45 -11.95 10.13
CA ASP A 114 3.18 -11.72 8.71
C ASP A 114 2.60 -12.96 8.02
N ALA A 115 1.72 -12.71 7.05
CA ALA A 115 1.23 -13.74 6.13
C ALA A 115 1.27 -13.23 4.68
N VAL A 116 1.43 -14.17 3.74
CA VAL A 116 1.48 -13.86 2.29
C VAL A 116 0.75 -14.91 1.50
N VAL A 117 0.17 -14.52 0.36
CA VAL A 117 -0.50 -15.45 -0.56
C VAL A 117 -0.32 -15.03 -2.01
N ALA A 118 -0.18 -16.02 -2.90
CA ALA A 118 -0.16 -15.85 -4.34
C ALA A 118 -1.07 -16.90 -4.99
N ILE A 119 -2.11 -16.48 -5.68
CA ILE A 119 -3.10 -17.34 -6.31
C ILE A 119 -3.14 -17.04 -7.82
N PRO A 120 -2.43 -17.81 -8.65
CA PRO A 120 -2.50 -17.66 -10.10
C PRO A 120 -3.86 -18.15 -10.61
N ASN A 121 -4.33 -17.53 -11.71
CA ASN A 121 -5.60 -17.86 -12.35
C ASN A 121 -6.78 -17.83 -11.36
N PHE A 122 -6.81 -16.77 -10.55
CA PHE A 122 -7.75 -16.63 -9.44
C PHE A 122 -9.20 -16.49 -9.92
N LEU A 123 -9.45 -15.57 -10.88
CA LEU A 123 -10.78 -15.33 -11.43
C LEU A 123 -10.73 -14.77 -12.86
N GLU A 124 -11.86 -14.87 -13.56
CA GLU A 124 -12.06 -14.28 -14.88
C GLU A 124 -12.83 -12.97 -14.79
N ILE A 125 -12.21 -11.88 -15.25
CA ILE A 125 -12.84 -10.56 -15.31
C ILE A 125 -13.32 -10.30 -16.74
N PRO A 126 -14.59 -9.93 -16.97
CA PRO A 126 -15.09 -9.60 -18.31
C PRO A 126 -14.31 -8.44 -18.92
N THR A 127 -13.81 -8.61 -20.14
CA THR A 127 -12.99 -7.60 -20.83
C THR A 127 -13.73 -6.28 -21.11
N PRO A 128 -15.06 -6.22 -21.36
CA PRO A 128 -15.78 -4.95 -21.46
C PRO A 128 -15.63 -4.08 -20.20
N VAL A 129 -15.56 -4.70 -19.04
CA VAL A 129 -15.30 -4.05 -17.75
C VAL A 129 -13.94 -3.33 -17.75
N LEU A 130 -12.96 -3.85 -18.50
CA LEU A 130 -11.58 -3.36 -18.53
C LEU A 130 -11.25 -2.49 -19.74
N THR A 131 -12.07 -2.47 -20.82
CA THR A 131 -11.71 -1.86 -22.11
C THR A 131 -12.53 -0.63 -22.49
N LEU A 132 -13.45 -0.15 -21.67
CA LEU A 132 -14.23 1.08 -21.94
C LEU A 132 -13.38 2.35 -22.13
N ILE A 133 -12.04 2.23 -22.06
CA ILE A 133 -11.09 3.32 -22.31
C ILE A 133 -10.70 3.42 -23.81
N SER A 134 -11.02 2.44 -24.64
CA SER A 134 -10.73 2.48 -26.09
C SER A 134 -12.01 2.37 -26.91
N ASN A 135 -12.32 3.44 -27.67
CA ASN A 135 -13.49 3.59 -28.57
C ASN A 135 -13.50 2.60 -29.77
N GLU A 136 -13.44 1.31 -29.57
CA GLU A 136 -13.59 0.34 -30.66
C GLU A 136 -14.77 -0.62 -30.43
N LEU A 137 -15.85 -0.30 -31.13
CA LEU A 137 -17.12 -1.03 -31.22
C LEU A 137 -17.01 -2.32 -32.02
N ASN A 138 -16.34 -3.36 -31.54
CA ASN A 138 -16.51 -4.73 -32.04
C ASN A 138 -16.01 -5.70 -30.99
N GLN A 139 -16.86 -6.04 -30.02
CA GLN A 139 -16.45 -6.88 -28.88
C GLN A 139 -17.28 -8.14 -28.82
N THR A 140 -16.67 -9.23 -29.21
CA THR A 140 -16.97 -10.53 -28.61
C THR A 140 -16.55 -10.46 -27.15
N LEU A 141 -17.47 -10.75 -26.23
CA LEU A 141 -17.21 -10.87 -24.78
C LEU A 141 -15.99 -11.75 -24.57
N SER A 142 -14.85 -11.15 -24.31
CA SER A 142 -13.65 -11.87 -23.90
C SER A 142 -13.44 -11.63 -22.40
N HIS A 143 -12.95 -12.64 -21.72
CA HIS A 143 -12.58 -12.57 -20.31
C HIS A 143 -11.07 -12.42 -20.20
N SER A 144 -10.60 -11.77 -19.16
CA SER A 144 -9.19 -11.69 -18.81
C SER A 144 -8.96 -12.35 -17.47
N THR A 145 -8.11 -13.36 -17.46
CA THR A 145 -7.71 -14.04 -16.23
C THR A 145 -6.98 -13.07 -15.32
N ALA A 146 -7.40 -12.97 -14.07
CA ALA A 146 -6.75 -12.21 -13.02
C ALA A 146 -6.02 -13.13 -12.04
N HIS A 147 -4.88 -12.64 -11.56
CA HIS A 147 -4.01 -13.30 -10.60
C HIS A 147 -4.02 -12.49 -9.31
N PHE A 148 -4.19 -13.16 -8.16
CA PHE A 148 -4.28 -12.52 -6.84
C PHE A 148 -2.96 -12.65 -6.09
N PHE A 149 -2.54 -11.55 -5.44
CA PHE A 149 -1.38 -11.48 -4.55
C PHE A 149 -1.76 -10.68 -3.32
N GLY A 150 -1.43 -11.17 -2.12
CA GLY A 150 -1.73 -10.52 -0.85
C GLY A 150 -0.56 -10.58 0.12
N VAL A 151 -0.33 -9.49 0.83
CA VAL A 151 0.61 -9.36 1.93
C VAL A 151 -0.14 -8.79 3.12
N TYR A 152 0.05 -9.40 4.28
CA TYR A 152 -0.66 -9.12 5.53
C TYR A 152 0.36 -9.05 6.65
N ASP A 153 0.46 -7.90 7.30
CA ASP A 153 1.35 -7.62 8.43
C ASP A 153 0.52 -7.65 9.70
N GLY A 154 0.69 -8.71 10.47
CA GLY A 154 -0.06 -8.93 11.69
C GLY A 154 0.57 -8.25 12.89
N HIS A 155 -0.26 -7.84 13.85
CA HIS A 155 0.21 -7.31 15.13
C HIS A 155 -0.68 -7.76 16.29
N GLY A 156 -0.06 -7.93 17.45
CA GLY A 156 -0.73 -8.47 18.63
C GLY A 156 -1.03 -9.96 18.55
N GLY A 157 -0.55 -10.64 17.51
CA GLY A 157 -0.73 -12.04 17.17
C GLY A 157 -0.89 -12.25 15.66
N SER A 158 -0.65 -13.45 15.16
CA SER A 158 -0.74 -13.80 13.73
C SER A 158 -2.15 -14.12 13.25
N GLN A 159 -3.12 -14.28 14.15
CA GLN A 159 -4.42 -14.89 13.87
C GLN A 159 -5.19 -14.12 12.80
N VAL A 160 -5.17 -12.78 12.85
CA VAL A 160 -5.89 -11.94 11.87
C VAL A 160 -5.19 -11.96 10.52
N ALA A 161 -3.84 -11.88 10.48
CA ALA A 161 -3.07 -11.98 9.23
C ALA A 161 -3.27 -13.35 8.56
N ASP A 162 -3.22 -14.44 9.33
CA ASP A 162 -3.50 -15.80 8.85
C ASP A 162 -4.92 -15.93 8.31
N TYR A 163 -5.90 -15.38 9.02
CA TYR A 163 -7.30 -15.38 8.56
C TYR A 163 -7.46 -14.57 7.27
N CYS A 164 -6.85 -13.39 7.17
CA CYS A 164 -6.86 -12.56 5.95
C CYS A 164 -6.25 -13.31 4.75
N ARG A 165 -5.11 -14.00 4.96
CA ARG A 165 -4.48 -14.83 3.93
C ARG A 165 -5.43 -15.88 3.37
N ASP A 166 -6.18 -16.55 4.24
CA ASP A 166 -7.01 -17.67 3.87
C ASP A 166 -8.41 -17.24 3.41
N ARG A 167 -8.87 -16.05 3.76
CA ARG A 167 -10.26 -15.62 3.57
C ARG A 167 -10.48 -14.49 2.55
N ILE A 168 -9.61 -13.46 2.48
CA ILE A 168 -9.86 -12.27 1.63
C ILE A 168 -10.10 -12.64 0.18
N HIS A 169 -9.31 -13.54 -0.39
CA HIS A 169 -9.48 -13.95 -1.79
C HIS A 169 -10.81 -14.67 -2.02
N LEU A 170 -11.28 -15.47 -1.08
CA LEU A 170 -12.57 -16.16 -1.18
C LEU A 170 -13.74 -15.16 -1.09
N ALA A 171 -13.70 -14.27 -0.10
CA ALA A 171 -14.70 -13.21 0.05
C ALA A 171 -14.75 -12.31 -1.19
N LEU A 172 -13.59 -11.97 -1.75
CA LEU A 172 -13.52 -11.17 -2.96
C LEU A 172 -14.11 -11.89 -4.18
N ALA A 173 -13.88 -13.20 -4.32
CA ALA A 173 -14.52 -14.00 -5.37
C ALA A 173 -16.05 -14.00 -5.24
N GLU A 174 -16.56 -14.16 -4.03
CA GLU A 174 -17.99 -14.08 -3.75
C GLU A 174 -18.59 -12.73 -4.14
N GLU A 175 -17.92 -11.62 -3.79
CA GLU A 175 -18.35 -10.27 -4.17
C GLU A 175 -18.30 -10.04 -5.69
N PHE A 176 -17.31 -10.61 -6.38
CA PHE A 176 -17.23 -10.52 -7.84
C PHE A 176 -18.34 -11.28 -8.56
N GLU A 177 -18.81 -12.43 -8.03
CA GLU A 177 -19.98 -13.12 -8.61
C GLU A 177 -21.23 -12.24 -8.51
N LEU A 178 -21.45 -11.55 -7.39
CA LEU A 178 -22.57 -10.60 -7.24
C LEU A 178 -22.47 -9.45 -8.26
N VAL A 179 -21.27 -8.93 -8.50
CA VAL A 179 -21.04 -7.88 -9.51
C VAL A 179 -21.35 -8.41 -10.90
N LYS A 180 -20.95 -9.64 -11.25
CA LYS A 180 -21.23 -10.25 -12.57
C LYS A 180 -22.72 -10.37 -12.84
N GLU A 181 -23.51 -10.77 -11.87
CA GLU A 181 -24.98 -10.87 -12.00
C GLU A 181 -25.61 -9.52 -12.34
N HIS A 182 -25.09 -8.43 -11.80
CA HIS A 182 -25.60 -7.08 -12.07
C HIS A 182 -25.06 -6.46 -13.39
N LEU A 183 -23.89 -6.90 -13.88
CA LEU A 183 -23.29 -6.38 -15.12
C LEU A 183 -24.04 -6.75 -16.41
N HIS A 184 -24.98 -7.69 -16.38
CA HIS A 184 -25.86 -8.04 -17.50
C HIS A 184 -26.89 -6.93 -17.86
N ILE A 185 -27.00 -5.88 -17.05
CA ILE A 185 -27.90 -4.75 -17.30
C ILE A 185 -27.10 -3.66 -18.05
N GLU A 186 -27.43 -3.38 -19.31
CA GLU A 186 -26.71 -2.46 -20.22
C GLU A 186 -26.40 -1.06 -19.67
N SER A 187 -27.10 -0.60 -18.62
CA SER A 187 -26.90 0.71 -17.99
C SER A 187 -25.67 0.77 -17.06
N VAL A 188 -25.07 -0.35 -16.72
CA VAL A 188 -24.05 -0.50 -15.66
C VAL A 188 -22.62 -0.48 -16.24
N ALA A 189 -22.48 -0.63 -17.57
CA ALA A 189 -21.18 -0.67 -18.25
C ALA A 189 -20.30 0.59 -18.02
N ASN A 190 -20.92 1.72 -17.66
CA ASN A 190 -20.22 3.00 -17.49
C ASN A 190 -19.61 3.20 -16.08
N ASN A 191 -19.87 2.31 -15.11
CA ASN A 191 -19.42 2.49 -13.71
C ASN A 191 -18.72 1.25 -13.11
N TRP A 192 -18.02 0.48 -13.94
CA TRP A 192 -17.36 -0.77 -13.52
C TRP A 192 -16.29 -0.55 -12.43
N GLN A 193 -15.58 0.58 -12.48
CA GLN A 193 -14.56 0.89 -11.49
C GLN A 193 -15.17 1.06 -10.11
N GLU A 194 -16.23 1.85 -9.98
CA GLU A 194 -16.95 2.03 -8.72
C GLU A 194 -17.55 0.71 -8.20
N GLN A 195 -18.02 -0.15 -9.10
CA GLN A 195 -18.52 -1.47 -8.69
C GLN A 195 -17.43 -2.36 -8.14
N LEU A 196 -16.23 -2.33 -8.76
CA LEU A 196 -15.09 -3.05 -8.23
C LEU A 196 -14.60 -2.45 -6.91
N GLU A 197 -14.53 -1.12 -6.80
CA GLU A 197 -14.22 -0.44 -5.53
C GLU A 197 -15.18 -0.87 -4.43
N ASN A 198 -16.48 -0.89 -4.71
CA ASN A 198 -17.49 -1.34 -3.77
C ASN A 198 -17.36 -2.84 -3.44
N ALA A 199 -16.97 -3.69 -4.39
CA ALA A 199 -16.74 -5.11 -4.12
C ALA A 199 -15.55 -5.32 -3.17
N PHE A 200 -14.44 -4.60 -3.38
CA PHE A 200 -13.32 -4.63 -2.45
C PHE A 200 -13.70 -4.08 -1.07
N LEU A 201 -14.42 -2.96 -1.03
CA LEU A 201 -14.89 -2.37 0.22
C LEU A 201 -15.76 -3.36 1.02
N ARG A 202 -16.75 -3.99 0.38
CA ARG A 202 -17.58 -5.00 1.01
C ARG A 202 -16.78 -6.23 1.46
N CYS A 203 -15.82 -6.67 0.63
CA CYS A 203 -14.93 -7.78 0.96
C CYS A 203 -14.15 -7.50 2.26
N PHE A 204 -13.48 -6.35 2.37
CA PHE A 204 -12.68 -6.02 3.54
C PHE A 204 -13.53 -5.86 4.80
N ARG A 205 -14.64 -5.12 4.72
CA ARG A 205 -15.59 -4.97 5.83
C ARG A 205 -16.17 -6.32 6.28
N ARG A 206 -16.47 -7.19 5.33
CA ARG A 206 -16.98 -8.53 5.64
C ARG A 206 -15.95 -9.36 6.40
N VAL A 207 -14.69 -9.38 5.94
CA VAL A 207 -13.62 -10.11 6.62
C VAL A 207 -13.36 -9.51 8.01
N ASP A 208 -13.43 -8.20 8.17
CA ASP A 208 -13.32 -7.53 9.46
C ASP A 208 -14.46 -7.93 10.43
N MET A 209 -15.70 -8.01 9.93
CA MET A 209 -16.85 -8.52 10.69
C MET A 209 -16.69 -9.99 11.08
N GLU A 210 -16.20 -10.83 10.15
CA GLU A 210 -15.94 -12.25 10.41
C GLU A 210 -14.85 -12.42 11.48
N VAL A 211 -13.78 -11.61 11.46
CA VAL A 211 -12.75 -11.57 12.51
C VAL A 211 -13.37 -11.22 13.87
N ALA A 212 -14.34 -10.34 13.86
CA ALA A 212 -15.11 -9.92 15.02
C ALA A 212 -16.08 -10.98 15.57
N GLY A 213 -16.23 -12.11 14.90
CA GLY A 213 -17.25 -13.11 15.24
C GLY A 213 -18.67 -12.69 14.85
N VAL A 214 -18.83 -11.74 13.92
CA VAL A 214 -20.13 -11.31 13.40
C VAL A 214 -20.38 -12.00 12.05
N ASP A 215 -21.48 -12.71 11.92
CA ASP A 215 -21.89 -13.35 10.65
C ASP A 215 -22.58 -12.32 9.73
N PRO A 216 -21.93 -11.86 8.65
CA PRO A 216 -22.49 -10.87 7.72
C PRO A 216 -23.59 -11.47 6.82
N GLY A 217 -23.79 -12.79 6.83
CA GLY A 217 -24.63 -13.52 5.86
C GLY A 217 -26.07 -13.77 6.29
N ASN A 218 -26.50 -13.34 7.48
CA ASN A 218 -27.85 -13.63 7.93
C ASN A 218 -28.87 -12.57 7.48
N ALA A 219 -29.48 -12.80 6.29
CA ALA A 219 -30.56 -11.98 5.74
C ALA A 219 -31.79 -11.81 6.64
N ASN A 220 -31.88 -12.58 7.73
CA ASN A 220 -33.01 -12.57 8.68
C ASN A 220 -32.81 -11.62 9.87
N GLY A 221 -31.66 -10.89 9.93
CA GLY A 221 -31.42 -9.93 11.01
C GLY A 221 -31.15 -10.54 12.39
N GLU A 222 -30.97 -11.84 12.48
CA GLU A 222 -30.49 -12.50 13.68
C GLU A 222 -28.95 -12.49 13.64
N GLU A 223 -28.34 -11.63 14.43
CA GLU A 223 -26.89 -11.64 14.64
C GLU A 223 -26.51 -12.99 15.26
N ARG A 224 -25.90 -13.86 14.46
CA ARG A 224 -25.22 -15.03 15.01
C ARG A 224 -23.88 -14.57 15.52
N ASN A 225 -23.76 -14.43 16.83
CA ASN A 225 -22.47 -14.24 17.47
C ASN A 225 -21.67 -15.54 17.34
N LEU A 226 -20.71 -15.56 16.44
CA LEU A 226 -19.69 -16.60 16.34
C LEU A 226 -18.57 -16.26 17.34
N GLU A 227 -17.72 -17.24 17.64
CA GLU A 227 -16.51 -16.91 18.40
C GLU A 227 -15.59 -16.03 17.57
N PRO A 228 -15.09 -14.90 18.10
CA PRO A 228 -14.13 -14.06 17.40
C PRO A 228 -12.85 -14.85 17.02
N ILE A 229 -12.28 -14.56 15.87
CA ILE A 229 -11.03 -15.20 15.40
C ILE A 229 -9.85 -14.86 16.32
N ALA A 230 -9.85 -13.64 16.88
CA ALA A 230 -8.81 -13.15 17.77
C ALA A 230 -9.38 -12.18 18.80
N SER A 231 -8.57 -11.80 19.78
CA SER A 231 -8.91 -10.74 20.72
C SER A 231 -9.01 -9.38 20.02
N ASP A 232 -9.74 -8.45 20.64
CA ASP A 232 -10.00 -7.11 20.08
C ASP A 232 -8.71 -6.28 19.80
N ALA A 233 -7.57 -6.67 20.37
CA ALA A 233 -6.28 -6.00 20.22
C ALA A 233 -5.38 -6.66 19.18
N VAL A 234 -5.87 -7.62 18.43
CA VAL A 234 -5.15 -8.25 17.32
C VAL A 234 -5.68 -7.69 16.00
N GLY A 235 -4.75 -7.31 15.14
CA GLY A 235 -5.09 -6.77 13.83
C GLY A 235 -4.08 -7.16 12.76
N SER A 236 -4.37 -6.75 11.53
CA SER A 236 -3.48 -6.93 10.40
C SER A 236 -3.68 -5.85 9.35
N THR A 237 -2.58 -5.42 8.74
CA THR A 237 -2.65 -4.73 7.44
C THR A 237 -3.15 -5.69 6.37
N ALA A 238 -3.58 -5.16 5.24
CA ALA A 238 -3.83 -5.94 4.04
C ALA A 238 -3.53 -5.11 2.79
N VAL A 239 -2.50 -5.49 2.05
CA VAL A 239 -2.28 -5.00 0.68
C VAL A 239 -2.49 -6.14 -0.29
N VAL A 240 -3.54 -6.04 -1.09
CA VAL A 240 -3.88 -7.06 -2.09
C VAL A 240 -3.89 -6.48 -3.49
N THR A 241 -3.55 -7.32 -4.45
CA THR A 241 -3.45 -6.92 -5.87
C THR A 241 -4.09 -7.96 -6.76
N LEU A 242 -4.93 -7.49 -7.70
CA LEU A 242 -5.37 -8.26 -8.85
C LEU A 242 -4.60 -7.80 -10.09
N ILE A 243 -3.93 -8.72 -10.77
CA ILE A 243 -3.18 -8.45 -12.00
C ILE A 243 -3.83 -9.21 -13.14
N CYS A 244 -4.28 -8.49 -14.16
CA CYS A 244 -4.76 -9.08 -15.41
C CYS A 244 -3.93 -8.59 -16.62
N SER A 245 -4.32 -8.97 -17.82
CA SER A 245 -3.61 -8.59 -19.05
C SER A 245 -3.60 -7.08 -19.31
N THR A 246 -4.58 -6.33 -18.78
CA THR A 246 -4.83 -4.92 -19.08
C THR A 246 -4.59 -3.98 -17.91
N HIS A 247 -4.81 -4.44 -16.68
CA HIS A 247 -4.76 -3.60 -15.47
C HIS A 247 -4.05 -4.27 -14.31
N ILE A 248 -3.58 -3.44 -13.39
CA ILE A 248 -3.18 -3.77 -12.03
C ILE A 248 -4.16 -3.03 -11.11
N MET A 249 -4.83 -3.76 -10.24
CA MET A 249 -5.77 -3.23 -9.25
C MET A 249 -5.18 -3.51 -7.87
N VAL A 250 -5.03 -2.47 -7.05
CA VAL A 250 -4.46 -2.56 -5.70
C VAL A 250 -5.50 -2.08 -4.71
N ALA A 251 -5.73 -2.85 -3.66
CA ALA A 251 -6.49 -2.46 -2.48
C ALA A 251 -5.55 -2.48 -1.27
N ASN A 252 -5.47 -1.37 -0.56
CA ASN A 252 -4.58 -1.23 0.60
C ASN A 252 -5.36 -0.79 1.84
N CYS A 253 -5.11 -1.47 2.95
CA CYS A 253 -5.57 -1.14 4.29
C CYS A 253 -4.38 -1.34 5.23
N GLY A 254 -3.81 -0.26 5.75
CA GLY A 254 -2.60 -0.28 6.58
C GLY A 254 -1.37 0.34 5.89
N ASP A 255 -0.20 0.01 6.35
CA ASP A 255 1.09 0.59 5.96
C ASP A 255 2.05 -0.39 5.25
N SER A 256 1.59 -1.61 4.98
CA SER A 256 2.16 -2.42 3.91
C SER A 256 1.99 -1.71 2.58
N ARG A 257 2.87 -1.96 1.60
CA ARG A 257 2.90 -1.15 0.37
C ARG A 257 3.10 -1.98 -0.88
N ALA A 258 2.47 -1.53 -1.98
CA ALA A 258 2.67 -2.03 -3.33
C ALA A 258 3.39 -0.98 -4.19
N VAL A 259 4.48 -1.38 -4.87
CA VAL A 259 5.29 -0.50 -5.72
C VAL A 259 5.51 -1.13 -7.09
N LEU A 260 5.11 -0.41 -8.14
CA LEU A 260 5.32 -0.80 -9.54
C LEU A 260 6.62 -0.23 -10.08
N CYS A 261 7.46 -1.11 -10.62
CA CYS A 261 8.64 -0.72 -11.39
C CYS A 261 8.22 -0.53 -12.86
N ARG A 262 8.09 0.71 -13.31
CA ARG A 262 7.75 1.06 -14.70
C ARG A 262 8.95 1.68 -15.39
N GLY A 263 9.61 0.93 -16.26
CA GLY A 263 10.87 1.34 -16.87
C GLY A 263 11.96 1.54 -15.83
N LYS A 264 12.31 2.80 -15.55
CA LYS A 264 13.27 3.19 -14.51
C LYS A 264 12.61 3.90 -13.32
N GLU A 265 11.30 4.10 -13.38
CA GLU A 265 10.55 4.80 -12.36
C GLU A 265 9.96 3.81 -11.36
N SER A 266 9.87 4.21 -10.11
CA SER A 266 9.12 3.53 -9.05
C SER A 266 7.81 4.27 -8.83
N LEU A 267 6.70 3.58 -8.99
CA LEU A 267 5.36 4.13 -8.78
C LEU A 267 4.75 3.43 -7.58
N ALA A 268 4.54 4.17 -6.48
CA ALA A 268 3.76 3.67 -5.37
C ALA A 268 2.31 3.48 -5.84
N LEU A 269 1.78 2.26 -5.70
CA LEU A 269 0.39 1.91 -6.05
C LEU A 269 -0.49 1.84 -4.81
N SER A 270 0.02 2.21 -3.66
CA SER A 270 -0.70 2.41 -2.41
C SER A 270 -0.06 3.54 -1.63
N LEU A 271 -0.82 4.17 -0.76
CA LEU A 271 -0.34 5.18 0.19
C LEU A 271 -0.53 4.61 1.59
N ASP A 272 0.52 4.63 2.38
CA ASP A 272 0.51 4.11 3.74
C ASP A 272 -0.53 4.82 4.61
N HIS A 273 -1.31 4.07 5.35
CA HIS A 273 -2.30 4.59 6.27
C HIS A 273 -1.67 4.90 7.63
N LYS A 274 -0.86 5.96 7.67
CA LYS A 274 -0.26 6.44 8.91
C LYS A 274 -1.17 7.48 9.59
N PRO A 275 -1.28 7.49 10.93
CA PRO A 275 -2.12 8.44 11.67
C PRO A 275 -1.76 9.91 11.42
N GLY A 276 -0.51 10.18 11.00
CA GLY A 276 -0.02 11.51 10.66
C GLY A 276 -0.45 12.01 9.27
N ARG A 277 -0.99 11.15 8.41
CA ARG A 277 -1.52 11.55 7.11
C ARG A 277 -2.73 12.47 7.31
N HIS A 278 -2.71 13.64 6.68
CA HIS A 278 -3.64 14.73 6.98
C HIS A 278 -5.13 14.33 6.89
N ASP A 279 -5.52 13.57 5.88
CA ASP A 279 -6.88 13.07 5.69
C ASP A 279 -7.27 12.03 6.75
N GLU A 280 -6.36 11.10 7.07
CA GLU A 280 -6.58 10.08 8.10
C GLU A 280 -6.70 10.73 9.50
N ARG A 281 -5.80 11.67 9.81
CA ARG A 281 -5.88 12.44 11.05
C ARG A 281 -7.20 13.18 11.19
N LYS A 282 -7.64 13.87 10.13
CA LYS A 282 -8.96 14.54 10.13
C LYS A 282 -10.12 13.56 10.36
N ARG A 283 -10.07 12.39 9.74
CA ARG A 283 -11.08 11.33 9.91
C ARG A 283 -11.14 10.87 11.35
N ILE A 284 -9.98 10.57 11.95
CA ILE A 284 -9.86 10.12 13.34
C ILE A 284 -10.38 11.19 14.31
N GLU A 285 -9.93 12.43 14.15
CA GLU A 285 -10.34 13.56 15.01
C GLU A 285 -11.85 13.87 14.85
N ALA A 286 -12.40 13.78 13.63
CA ALA A 286 -13.82 13.94 13.38
C ALA A 286 -14.69 12.84 14.02
N ALA A 287 -14.14 11.64 14.17
CA ALA A 287 -14.79 10.55 14.90
C ALA A 287 -14.67 10.69 16.44
N GLY A 288 -13.96 11.71 16.95
CA GLY A 288 -13.72 11.93 18.37
C GLY A 288 -12.45 11.26 18.91
N GLY A 289 -11.62 10.68 18.05
CA GLY A 289 -10.34 10.07 18.40
C GLY A 289 -9.21 11.10 18.51
N MET A 290 -8.07 10.67 18.99
CA MET A 290 -6.86 11.49 19.12
C MET A 290 -5.69 10.83 18.40
N VAL A 291 -4.82 11.66 17.80
CA VAL A 291 -3.53 11.23 17.26
C VAL A 291 -2.43 11.78 18.18
N ILE A 292 -1.73 10.89 18.87
CA ILE A 292 -0.75 11.23 19.91
C ILE A 292 0.65 10.82 19.42
N TYR A 293 1.63 11.68 19.64
CA TYR A 293 3.03 11.37 19.35
C TYR A 293 3.68 10.60 20.51
N TRP A 294 4.11 9.38 20.21
CA TRP A 294 4.89 8.55 21.11
C TRP A 294 5.91 7.76 20.29
N ASP A 295 7.12 8.26 20.17
CA ASP A 295 8.15 7.86 19.19
C ASP A 295 7.73 8.13 17.74
N GLU A 296 6.50 7.81 17.38
CA GLU A 296 5.79 8.13 16.14
C GLU A 296 4.33 8.54 16.45
N LEU A 297 3.59 8.98 15.43
CA LEU A 297 2.18 9.33 15.58
C LEU A 297 1.31 8.07 15.65
N ARG A 298 0.51 7.96 16.72
CA ARG A 298 -0.34 6.80 17.00
C ARG A 298 -1.78 7.20 17.26
N VAL A 299 -2.72 6.36 16.83
CA VAL A 299 -4.14 6.48 17.19
C VAL A 299 -4.26 6.19 18.67
N SER A 300 -4.81 7.14 19.43
CA SER A 300 -4.95 7.07 20.91
C SER A 300 -3.64 6.74 21.65
N GLY A 301 -2.48 7.03 21.03
CA GLY A 301 -1.18 6.70 21.60
C GLY A 301 -0.81 5.21 21.54
N VAL A 302 -1.59 4.37 20.83
CA VAL A 302 -1.42 2.92 20.80
C VAL A 302 -0.97 2.43 19.43
N LEU A 303 -1.78 2.58 18.39
CA LEU A 303 -1.55 1.98 17.06
C LEU A 303 -0.90 2.97 16.09
N ALA A 304 0.20 2.56 15.45
CA ALA A 304 0.99 3.37 14.51
C ALA A 304 0.41 3.43 13.08
N MET A 305 -0.72 2.78 12.85
CA MET A 305 -1.48 2.83 11.59
C MET A 305 -2.90 3.32 11.83
N SER A 306 -3.54 3.88 10.80
CA SER A 306 -4.90 4.45 10.88
C SER A 306 -5.97 3.55 10.28
N ARG A 307 -5.56 2.48 9.58
CA ARG A 307 -6.46 1.45 9.05
C ARG A 307 -5.83 0.07 9.21
N SER A 308 -6.67 -0.91 9.58
CA SER A 308 -6.34 -2.32 9.70
C SER A 308 -7.62 -3.16 9.66
N ILE A 309 -7.49 -4.46 9.51
CA ILE A 309 -8.54 -5.45 9.78
C ILE A 309 -8.34 -5.93 11.22
N GLY A 310 -9.41 -6.00 12.01
CA GLY A 310 -9.33 -6.23 13.44
C GLY A 310 -9.25 -4.93 14.26
N ASP A 311 -8.42 -4.89 15.28
CA ASP A 311 -8.21 -3.72 16.17
C ASP A 311 -9.50 -3.09 16.72
N ARG A 312 -10.49 -3.92 17.03
CA ARG A 312 -11.84 -3.49 17.40
C ARG A 312 -11.90 -2.56 18.59
N TYR A 313 -10.91 -2.65 19.50
CA TYR A 313 -10.81 -1.75 20.66
C TYR A 313 -10.51 -0.30 20.26
N LEU A 314 -10.06 -0.06 19.02
CA LEU A 314 -9.83 1.28 18.47
C LEU A 314 -10.94 1.74 17.50
N ALA A 315 -12.02 0.99 17.35
CA ALA A 315 -13.18 1.45 16.57
C ALA A 315 -13.86 2.65 17.27
N PRO A 316 -14.33 3.64 16.53
CA PRO A 316 -14.38 3.77 15.07
C PRO A 316 -13.17 4.52 14.47
N TYR A 317 -12.09 4.70 15.20
CA TYR A 317 -10.93 5.50 14.80
C TYR A 317 -10.04 4.77 13.79
N VAL A 318 -9.84 3.47 13.99
CA VAL A 318 -9.21 2.56 13.04
C VAL A 318 -10.33 1.88 12.26
N ILE A 319 -10.19 1.81 10.94
CA ILE A 319 -11.20 1.25 10.02
C ILE A 319 -10.56 0.25 9.05
N SER A 320 -11.36 -0.68 8.56
CA SER A 320 -10.94 -1.70 7.60
C SER A 320 -11.15 -1.31 6.13
N ASP A 321 -11.63 -0.11 5.85
CA ASP A 321 -11.93 0.37 4.50
C ASP A 321 -10.65 0.52 3.67
N PRO A 322 -10.47 -0.23 2.55
CA PRO A 322 -9.27 -0.11 1.74
C PRO A 322 -9.29 1.13 0.85
N GLU A 323 -8.11 1.67 0.54
CA GLU A 323 -7.95 2.60 -0.59
C GLU A 323 -7.62 1.81 -1.85
N MET A 324 -8.30 2.18 -2.95
CA MET A 324 -8.18 1.49 -4.24
C MET A 324 -7.37 2.28 -5.25
N MET A 325 -6.53 1.57 -6.01
CA MET A 325 -5.85 2.13 -7.18
C MET A 325 -6.01 1.22 -8.39
N PHE A 326 -6.37 1.80 -9.54
CA PHE A 326 -6.50 1.12 -10.83
C PHE A 326 -5.46 1.67 -11.81
N VAL A 327 -4.56 0.83 -12.26
CA VAL A 327 -3.46 1.24 -13.14
C VAL A 327 -3.48 0.44 -14.43
N PRO A 328 -3.64 1.10 -15.59
CA PRO A 328 -3.49 0.44 -16.88
C PRO A 328 -2.06 -0.12 -17.04
N ARG A 329 -1.95 -1.36 -17.52
CA ARG A 329 -0.67 -1.98 -17.82
C ARG A 329 -0.03 -1.41 -19.06
N THR A 330 1.27 -1.27 -19.01
CA THR A 330 2.07 -0.79 -20.13
C THR A 330 3.21 -1.77 -20.46
N LYS A 331 3.85 -1.57 -21.62
CA LYS A 331 5.01 -2.39 -22.03
C LYS A 331 6.25 -2.09 -21.18
N GLU A 332 6.25 -0.97 -20.50
CA GLU A 332 7.31 -0.49 -19.62
C GLU A 332 7.26 -1.14 -18.23
N ASP A 333 6.15 -1.80 -17.86
CA ASP A 333 6.02 -2.46 -16.56
C ASP A 333 7.01 -3.61 -16.45
N GLU A 334 7.94 -3.50 -15.51
CA GLU A 334 9.01 -4.47 -15.30
C GLU A 334 8.64 -5.52 -14.25
N CYS A 335 8.29 -5.05 -13.04
CA CYS A 335 7.85 -5.91 -11.95
C CYS A 335 6.99 -5.10 -10.95
N LEU A 336 6.22 -5.81 -10.15
CA LEU A 336 5.48 -5.29 -9.00
C LEU A 336 6.06 -5.88 -7.73
N ILE A 337 6.20 -5.07 -6.70
CA ILE A 337 6.69 -5.46 -5.38
C ILE A 337 5.59 -5.15 -4.36
N LEU A 338 5.14 -6.16 -3.61
CA LEU A 338 4.31 -5.99 -2.42
C LEU A 338 5.17 -6.39 -1.22
N ALA A 339 5.13 -5.61 -0.15
CA ALA A 339 5.85 -5.96 1.06
C ALA A 339 5.24 -5.31 2.31
N THR A 340 5.55 -5.89 3.47
CA THR A 340 5.33 -5.31 4.79
C THR A 340 6.32 -4.19 5.07
N ASP A 341 6.09 -3.40 6.11
CA ASP A 341 6.95 -2.29 6.50
C ASP A 341 8.36 -2.75 6.92
N GLY A 342 8.53 -4.02 7.32
CA GLY A 342 9.85 -4.62 7.55
C GLY A 342 10.82 -4.49 6.37
N LEU A 343 10.31 -4.35 5.13
CA LEU A 343 11.11 -3.94 3.97
C LEU A 343 11.16 -2.41 3.83
N TRP A 344 10.01 -1.75 3.87
CA TRP A 344 9.89 -0.36 3.42
C TRP A 344 10.52 0.64 4.38
N ASP A 345 10.67 0.31 5.64
CA ASP A 345 11.34 1.14 6.65
C ASP A 345 12.83 1.30 6.39
N VAL A 346 13.46 0.32 5.73
CA VAL A 346 14.90 0.29 5.50
C VAL A 346 15.31 0.32 4.03
N VAL A 347 14.36 0.17 3.09
CA VAL A 347 14.62 0.19 1.64
C VAL A 347 13.62 1.12 0.94
N LYS A 348 14.14 2.12 0.24
CA LYS A 348 13.31 3.07 -0.52
C LYS A 348 12.71 2.43 -1.78
N ASN A 349 11.56 2.93 -2.22
CA ASN A 349 10.85 2.43 -3.41
C ASN A 349 11.74 2.35 -4.65
N GLU A 350 12.52 3.43 -4.94
CA GLU A 350 13.39 3.51 -6.11
C GLU A 350 14.47 2.44 -6.08
N GLU A 351 15.03 2.22 -4.91
CA GLU A 351 16.09 1.24 -4.71
C GLU A 351 15.55 -0.19 -4.81
N ALA A 352 14.42 -0.48 -4.17
CA ALA A 352 13.76 -1.78 -4.25
C ALA A 352 13.46 -2.14 -5.73
N CYS A 353 12.89 -1.19 -6.48
CA CYS A 353 12.63 -1.35 -7.91
C CYS A 353 13.90 -1.61 -8.72
N ASP A 354 14.95 -0.81 -8.52
CA ASP A 354 16.21 -0.98 -9.24
C ASP A 354 16.87 -2.32 -8.96
N LEU A 355 16.83 -2.76 -7.70
CA LEU A 355 17.43 -4.03 -7.28
C LEU A 355 16.61 -5.23 -7.79
N ALA A 356 15.28 -5.22 -7.64
CA ALA A 356 14.42 -6.28 -8.15
C ALA A 356 14.60 -6.46 -9.66
N ARG A 357 14.54 -5.35 -10.42
CA ARG A 357 14.75 -5.36 -11.87
C ARG A 357 16.13 -5.90 -12.27
N LYS A 358 17.20 -5.48 -11.56
CA LYS A 358 18.57 -5.99 -11.81
C LYS A 358 18.67 -7.48 -11.51
N ARG A 359 18.08 -7.96 -10.41
CA ARG A 359 18.09 -9.39 -10.03
C ARG A 359 17.35 -10.24 -11.06
N ILE A 360 16.13 -9.85 -11.44
CA ILE A 360 15.35 -10.52 -12.49
C ILE A 360 16.15 -10.59 -13.80
N HIS A 361 16.76 -9.46 -14.22
CA HIS A 361 17.55 -9.42 -15.46
C HIS A 361 18.80 -10.34 -15.40
N LEU A 362 19.53 -10.32 -14.29
CA LEU A 362 20.70 -11.15 -14.08
C LEU A 362 20.37 -12.64 -14.06
N TRP A 363 19.26 -13.02 -13.42
CA TRP A 363 18.78 -14.39 -13.39
C TRP A 363 18.48 -14.92 -14.80
N HIS A 364 17.71 -14.15 -15.58
CA HIS A 364 17.41 -14.50 -16.97
C HIS A 364 18.67 -14.56 -17.85
N LYS A 365 19.64 -13.69 -17.63
CA LYS A 365 20.91 -13.73 -18.35
C LYS A 365 21.73 -14.99 -18.06
N ARG A 366 21.70 -15.48 -16.82
CA ARG A 366 22.42 -16.69 -16.39
C ARG A 366 21.70 -17.96 -16.86
N ASN A 367 20.37 -17.99 -16.76
CA ASN A 367 19.57 -19.19 -16.93
C ASN A 367 18.85 -19.27 -18.28
N GLY A 368 18.81 -18.19 -19.05
CA GLY A 368 18.04 -18.11 -20.31
C GLY A 368 18.46 -19.08 -21.40
N SER A 369 19.70 -19.59 -21.35
CA SER A 369 20.17 -20.65 -22.25
C SER A 369 19.76 -22.06 -21.79
N MET A 370 19.48 -22.26 -20.51
CA MET A 370 19.07 -23.57 -19.96
C MET A 370 17.56 -23.82 -20.11
N LEU A 371 16.74 -22.78 -20.21
CA LEU A 371 15.28 -22.89 -20.40
C LEU A 371 14.90 -23.55 -21.73
N THR A 372 15.85 -23.72 -22.68
CA THR A 372 15.61 -24.35 -23.98
C THR A 372 15.96 -25.85 -24.04
N SER A 373 16.62 -26.40 -23.05
CA SER A 373 17.18 -27.76 -23.13
C SER A 373 16.74 -28.75 -22.04
N SER A 374 16.24 -28.31 -20.91
CA SER A 374 15.68 -29.20 -19.87
C SER A 374 14.74 -28.42 -18.99
N GLY A 375 13.47 -28.82 -18.93
CA GLY A 375 12.35 -28.05 -18.29
C GLY A 375 12.40 -27.86 -16.77
N GLU A 376 13.55 -28.05 -16.11
CA GLU A 376 13.68 -27.90 -14.66
C GLU A 376 14.83 -26.93 -14.32
N VAL A 377 14.49 -25.66 -14.24
CA VAL A 377 15.35 -24.69 -13.54
C VAL A 377 14.79 -24.47 -12.14
N SER A 378 15.54 -24.84 -11.11
CA SER A 378 15.19 -24.60 -9.71
C SER A 378 15.07 -23.08 -9.46
N GLY A 379 13.87 -22.62 -9.13
CA GLY A 379 13.56 -21.23 -8.79
C GLY A 379 13.18 -20.33 -9.98
N SER A 380 12.53 -19.23 -9.70
CA SER A 380 12.16 -18.21 -10.68
C SER A 380 13.00 -16.93 -10.49
N ALA A 381 13.06 -16.10 -11.55
CA ALA A 381 13.72 -14.81 -11.50
C ALA A 381 13.10 -13.87 -10.42
N ALA A 382 11.80 -13.98 -10.26
CA ALA A 382 11.05 -13.24 -9.26
C ALA A 382 11.36 -13.73 -7.83
N GLN A 383 11.54 -15.05 -7.65
CA GLN A 383 11.95 -15.62 -6.36
C GLN A 383 13.36 -15.16 -5.95
N ASP A 384 14.30 -15.09 -6.88
CA ASP A 384 15.64 -14.57 -6.61
C ASP A 384 15.58 -13.10 -6.18
N ALA A 385 14.70 -12.30 -6.81
CA ALA A 385 14.51 -10.90 -6.45
C ALA A 385 13.84 -10.73 -5.09
N ALA A 386 12.78 -11.49 -4.77
CA ALA A 386 12.10 -11.44 -3.48
C ALA A 386 13.05 -11.82 -2.33
N SER A 387 13.75 -12.94 -2.48
CA SER A 387 14.74 -13.39 -1.50
C SER A 387 15.88 -12.39 -1.29
N PHE A 388 16.34 -11.74 -2.38
CA PHE A 388 17.37 -10.72 -2.27
C PHE A 388 16.90 -9.49 -1.50
N LEU A 389 15.67 -8.98 -1.77
CA LEU A 389 15.12 -7.81 -1.09
C LEU A 389 14.92 -8.08 0.41
N SER A 390 14.38 -9.25 0.77
CA SER A 390 14.20 -9.64 2.18
C SER A 390 15.54 -9.74 2.93
N GLN A 391 16.56 -10.36 2.32
CA GLN A 391 17.89 -10.43 2.90
C GLN A 391 18.55 -9.06 3.02
N LEU A 392 18.33 -8.16 2.06
CA LEU A 392 18.82 -6.80 2.12
C LEU A 392 18.21 -6.02 3.29
N ALA A 393 16.89 -6.16 3.50
CA ALA A 393 16.22 -5.52 4.64
C ALA A 393 16.81 -6.01 5.97
N LEU A 394 17.03 -7.31 6.12
CA LEU A 394 17.67 -7.87 7.29
C LEU A 394 19.10 -7.33 7.48
N GLN A 395 19.91 -7.26 6.41
CA GLN A 395 21.27 -6.71 6.45
C GLN A 395 21.30 -5.21 6.79
N ARG A 396 20.23 -4.48 6.51
CA ARG A 396 20.07 -3.06 6.87
C ARG A 396 19.58 -2.84 8.28
N GLY A 397 19.36 -3.91 9.01
CA GLY A 397 18.99 -3.86 10.42
C GLY A 397 17.50 -3.75 10.65
N SER A 398 16.65 -4.12 9.67
CA SER A 398 15.24 -4.34 9.96
C SER A 398 15.11 -5.35 11.11
N LYS A 399 14.34 -4.98 12.11
CA LYS A 399 14.08 -5.82 13.30
C LYS A 399 12.72 -6.49 13.21
N ASP A 400 11.97 -6.19 12.15
CA ASP A 400 10.61 -6.66 11.96
C ASP A 400 10.54 -8.00 11.23
N ASN A 401 9.32 -8.54 11.16
CA ASN A 401 8.96 -9.54 10.18
C ASN A 401 9.12 -8.91 8.78
N ILE A 402 9.61 -9.66 7.82
CA ILE A 402 9.92 -9.14 6.47
C ILE A 402 9.26 -10.05 5.45
N SER A 403 8.15 -9.61 4.89
CA SER A 403 7.42 -10.35 3.86
C SER A 403 7.43 -9.57 2.56
N VAL A 404 7.85 -10.24 1.48
CA VAL A 404 8.03 -9.64 0.16
C VAL A 404 7.48 -10.56 -0.93
N ILE A 405 6.63 -10.04 -1.79
CA ILE A 405 6.23 -10.66 -3.05
C ILE A 405 6.81 -9.83 -4.20
N VAL A 406 7.45 -10.48 -5.15
CA VAL A 406 7.84 -9.86 -6.43
C VAL A 406 7.13 -10.58 -7.57
N VAL A 407 6.47 -9.81 -8.44
CA VAL A 407 5.79 -10.31 -9.64
C VAL A 407 6.51 -9.79 -10.87
N ASP A 408 7.11 -10.68 -11.68
CA ASP A 408 7.72 -10.29 -12.98
C ASP A 408 6.62 -10.07 -14.01
N LEU A 409 6.43 -8.82 -14.42
CA LEU A 409 5.39 -8.39 -15.34
C LEU A 409 5.80 -8.53 -16.81
N LYS A 410 7.07 -8.89 -17.09
CA LYS A 410 7.60 -9.16 -18.44
C LYS A 410 7.74 -10.65 -18.69
N ALA A 411 6.70 -11.31 -19.12
CA ALA A 411 6.65 -12.74 -19.37
C ALA A 411 7.67 -13.26 -20.40
N GLN A 412 8.16 -12.42 -21.32
CA GLN A 412 9.15 -12.80 -22.34
C GLN A 412 10.21 -11.72 -22.52
N ARG A 413 11.41 -11.96 -21.99
CA ARG A 413 12.58 -11.11 -22.20
C ARG A 413 13.39 -11.65 -23.38
N LYS A 414 13.50 -10.85 -24.46
CA LYS A 414 14.38 -11.19 -25.59
C LYS A 414 15.81 -10.75 -25.27
N PHE A 415 16.71 -11.68 -25.06
CA PHE A 415 18.15 -11.41 -24.94
C PHE A 415 18.80 -11.46 -26.33
N LYS A 416 19.62 -10.47 -26.68
CA LYS A 416 20.46 -10.56 -27.88
C LYS A 416 21.47 -11.69 -27.67
N LYS A 417 21.45 -12.71 -28.52
CA LYS A 417 22.56 -13.73 -28.56
C LYS A 417 23.85 -12.97 -28.83
N LYS A 418 24.85 -13.17 -27.99
CA LYS A 418 26.20 -12.71 -28.27
C LYS A 418 26.66 -13.52 -29.50
N THR A 419 26.81 -12.86 -30.64
CA THR A 419 27.52 -13.48 -31.79
C THR A 419 28.95 -13.68 -31.34
N GLU A 420 29.40 -14.93 -31.28
CA GLU A 420 30.82 -15.24 -31.12
C GLU A 420 31.56 -14.65 -32.32
N PRO A 421 32.71 -13.97 -32.10
CA PRO A 421 33.52 -13.53 -33.21
C PRO A 421 33.92 -14.77 -34.03
N ALA A 422 33.70 -14.75 -35.34
CA ALA A 422 34.20 -15.78 -36.26
C ALA A 422 35.71 -15.83 -36.09
N ASN A 423 36.22 -16.97 -35.67
CA ASN A 423 37.66 -17.23 -35.71
C ASN A 423 38.09 -17.24 -37.19
N GLU A 424 38.84 -16.24 -37.59
CA GLU A 424 39.66 -16.25 -38.80
C GLU A 424 40.96 -17.01 -38.52
#